data_a8209a2c4c73d4e0ddca6282ffae4708
#
_entry.id   a8209a2c4c73d4e0ddca6282ffae4708
#
_cell.length_a   1.000
_cell.length_b   1.000
_cell.length_c   1.000
_cell.angle_alpha   90.00
_cell.angle_beta   90.00
_cell.angle_gamma   90.00
#
_symmetry.space_group_name_H-M   'P 1'
#
loop_
_entity.id
_entity.type
_entity.pdbx_description
1 polymer ?
#
loop_
_entity_poly.entity_id
_entity_poly.type
_entity_poly.pdbx_seq_one_letter_code
_entity_poly.pdbx_strand_id
1 'polypeptide(L)'
;MKNWLALILGLPTANATERMRAWRALKASGAAVLRDGAYLLPDTGLCREVLASVERDILAIKGTAFVLPVVDPDGERFVEWFDRSDDYGKLRAQIEECRGQLNAENALATTKQIRKLRKAYDQLASIDYFPGKPKQQIDSALQELETAVSRALSPDEPHSSNHPITALNPGDYQGRIWATRKRPWVDRLACAWLIRRFIDPHAQILWLNTPQDCPVDALGFDFDDATFSHVGNRVTFETLQASFELQEPGLNRIAALVHYLDVGGIQPVEAAGIERVLAGLRETITHDDHLLVAASAIFDGLLAGFVKEEQPNE
;
A
#
# COMPACT_ATOMS: atom_id res chain seq x y z
N MET A 1 20.85 -11.88 25.57
CA MET A 1 21.92 -10.97 25.10
C MET A 1 21.48 -10.31 23.82
N LYS A 2 21.50 -8.99 23.74
CA LYS A 2 21.33 -8.24 22.48
C LYS A 2 22.64 -7.59 22.12
N ASN A 3 22.97 -7.59 20.83
CA ASN A 3 24.16 -6.95 20.31
C ASN A 3 23.79 -5.58 19.72
N TRP A 4 24.66 -4.63 19.95
CA TRP A 4 24.48 -3.24 19.55
C TRP A 4 25.72 -2.75 18.80
N LEU A 5 25.57 -1.68 18.03
CA LEU A 5 26.65 -0.98 17.36
C LEU A 5 26.70 0.44 17.90
N ALA A 6 27.82 0.82 18.49
CA ALA A 6 28.07 2.20 18.91
C ALA A 6 28.94 2.91 17.86
N LEU A 7 28.48 4.03 17.34
CA LEU A 7 29.29 4.95 16.54
C LEU A 7 29.77 6.10 17.45
N ILE A 8 31.08 6.26 17.54
CA ILE A 8 31.73 7.40 18.18
C ILE A 8 32.37 8.24 17.10
N LEU A 9 32.00 9.51 17.00
CA LEU A 9 32.50 10.39 15.96
C LEU A 9 32.97 11.74 16.51
N GLY A 10 34.00 12.28 15.87
CA GLY A 10 34.48 13.65 16.06
C GLY A 10 34.60 14.35 14.72
N LEU A 11 33.92 15.48 14.60
CA LEU A 11 33.90 16.25 13.35
C LEU A 11 34.70 17.55 13.51
N PRO A 12 35.52 17.93 12.50
CA PRO A 12 36.13 19.24 12.47
C PRO A 12 35.09 20.34 12.50
N THR A 13 35.34 21.40 13.26
CA THR A 13 34.39 22.53 13.42
C THR A 13 34.09 23.26 12.12
N ALA A 14 34.97 23.19 11.12
CA ALA A 14 34.86 23.89 9.83
C ALA A 14 33.84 23.30 8.85
N ASN A 15 33.35 22.05 9.04
CA ASN A 15 32.56 21.31 8.06
C ASN A 15 31.08 21.16 8.47
N ALA A 16 30.34 22.28 8.53
CA ALA A 16 28.93 22.30 8.94
C ALA A 16 28.02 21.45 8.02
N THR A 17 28.27 21.45 6.71
CA THR A 17 27.47 20.69 5.71
C THR A 17 27.59 19.20 5.93
N GLU A 18 28.82 18.68 6.10
CA GLU A 18 29.04 17.25 6.31
C GLU A 18 28.54 16.77 7.67
N ARG A 19 28.63 17.62 8.69
CA ARG A 19 28.03 17.36 10.00
C ARG A 19 26.51 17.18 9.87
N MET A 20 25.86 18.06 9.13
CA MET A 20 24.42 17.97 8.89
C MET A 20 24.04 16.73 8.06
N ARG A 21 24.89 16.34 7.12
CA ARG A 21 24.69 15.12 6.32
C ARG A 21 24.77 13.86 7.20
N ALA A 22 25.82 13.73 7.99
CA ALA A 22 25.97 12.62 8.94
C ALA A 22 24.82 12.55 9.94
N TRP A 23 24.46 13.71 10.51
CA TRP A 23 23.34 13.81 11.44
C TRP A 23 22.00 13.38 10.80
N ARG A 24 21.73 13.80 9.54
CA ARG A 24 20.52 13.38 8.80
C ARG A 24 20.49 11.88 8.54
N ALA A 25 21.63 11.29 8.15
CA ALA A 25 21.73 9.84 7.93
C ALA A 25 21.47 9.05 9.22
N LEU A 26 22.05 9.46 10.34
CA LEU A 26 21.85 8.85 11.65
C LEU A 26 20.41 9.04 12.16
N LYS A 27 19.83 10.22 11.97
CA LYS A 27 18.42 10.45 12.29
C LYS A 27 17.47 9.59 11.43
N ALA A 28 17.75 9.50 10.15
CA ALA A 28 16.96 8.69 9.21
C ALA A 28 17.06 7.19 9.50
N SER A 29 18.16 6.73 10.08
CA SER A 29 18.33 5.34 10.52
C SER A 29 17.70 5.04 11.89
N GLY A 30 17.13 6.04 12.57
CA GLY A 30 16.56 5.86 13.90
C GLY A 30 17.59 5.67 15.02
N ALA A 31 18.87 6.03 14.79
CA ALA A 31 19.93 5.89 15.77
C ALA A 31 19.62 6.65 17.08
N ALA A 32 19.79 5.97 18.19
CA ALA A 32 19.70 6.60 19.51
C ALA A 32 20.94 7.48 19.78
N VAL A 33 20.73 8.66 20.31
CA VAL A 33 21.80 9.61 20.68
C VAL A 33 22.14 9.39 22.14
N LEU A 34 23.28 8.80 22.44
CA LEU A 34 23.74 8.60 23.82
C LEU A 34 24.28 9.90 24.41
N ARG A 35 25.03 10.64 23.59
CA ARG A 35 25.57 11.98 23.87
C ARG A 35 26.07 12.59 22.55
N ASP A 36 26.48 13.84 22.57
CA ASP A 36 27.07 14.49 21.40
C ASP A 36 28.26 13.66 20.88
N GLY A 37 28.20 13.30 19.59
CA GLY A 37 29.19 12.46 18.91
C GLY A 37 29.12 10.96 19.24
N ALA A 38 28.14 10.48 20.00
CA ALA A 38 27.97 9.07 20.32
C ALA A 38 26.54 8.58 20.01
N TYR A 39 26.42 7.62 19.13
CA TYR A 39 25.17 7.06 18.62
C TYR A 39 25.11 5.55 18.81
N LEU A 40 23.92 5.00 18.94
CA LEU A 40 23.70 3.57 19.11
C LEU A 40 22.64 3.07 18.10
N LEU A 41 22.86 1.87 17.56
CA LEU A 41 21.91 1.13 16.75
C LEU A 41 21.93 -0.36 17.15
N PRO A 42 20.83 -1.10 16.92
CA PRO A 42 20.87 -2.55 16.99
C PRO A 42 21.84 -3.15 15.96
N ASP A 43 22.48 -4.25 16.31
CA ASP A 43 23.42 -4.93 15.40
C ASP A 43 22.66 -5.77 14.37
N THR A 44 22.22 -5.11 13.30
CA THR A 44 21.59 -5.71 12.11
C THR A 44 22.45 -5.43 10.88
N GLY A 45 22.26 -6.23 9.81
CA GLY A 45 22.99 -6.00 8.53
C GLY A 45 22.80 -4.58 7.99
N LEU A 46 21.55 -4.10 7.98
CA LEU A 46 21.21 -2.75 7.53
C LEU A 46 21.87 -1.66 8.39
N CYS A 47 21.85 -1.81 9.71
CA CYS A 47 22.49 -0.85 10.61
C CYS A 47 24.02 -0.82 10.46
N ARG A 48 24.64 -1.98 10.20
CA ARG A 48 26.08 -2.06 9.88
C ARG A 48 26.42 -1.28 8.62
N GLU A 49 25.65 -1.44 7.56
CA GLU A 49 25.86 -0.73 6.28
C GLU A 49 25.71 0.78 6.44
N VAL A 50 24.67 1.22 7.16
CA VAL A 50 24.45 2.65 7.45
C VAL A 50 25.62 3.24 8.22
N LEU A 51 26.06 2.59 9.31
CA LEU A 51 27.16 3.10 10.12
C LEU A 51 28.49 3.08 9.38
N ALA A 52 28.76 2.04 8.59
CA ALA A 52 29.97 1.96 7.73
C ALA A 52 29.96 3.07 6.65
N SER A 53 28.81 3.45 6.12
CA SER A 53 28.71 4.58 5.20
C SER A 53 29.00 5.91 5.90
N VAL A 54 28.42 6.15 7.07
CA VAL A 54 28.66 7.36 7.86
C VAL A 54 30.12 7.46 8.29
N GLU A 55 30.72 6.34 8.73
CA GLU A 55 32.14 6.28 9.10
C GLU A 55 33.05 6.68 7.93
N ARG A 56 32.84 6.13 6.75
CA ARG A 56 33.60 6.48 5.54
C ARG A 56 33.48 7.94 5.17
N ASP A 57 32.25 8.50 5.23
CA ASP A 57 32.01 9.91 4.91
C ASP A 57 32.74 10.84 5.89
N ILE A 58 32.79 10.49 7.17
CA ILE A 58 33.49 11.25 8.21
C ILE A 58 35.01 11.18 8.07
N LEU A 59 35.53 9.99 7.79
CA LEU A 59 36.97 9.81 7.58
C LEU A 59 37.47 10.55 6.31
N ALA A 60 36.65 10.61 5.27
CA ALA A 60 36.99 11.33 4.03
C ALA A 60 37.21 12.85 4.24
N ILE A 61 36.56 13.43 5.26
CA ILE A 61 36.69 14.85 5.64
C ILE A 61 37.70 15.09 6.77
N LYS A 62 38.57 14.12 7.03
CA LYS A 62 39.57 14.12 8.10
C LYS A 62 38.95 14.27 9.52
N GLY A 63 37.72 13.80 9.69
CA GLY A 63 37.12 13.56 11.01
C GLY A 63 37.61 12.24 11.60
N THR A 64 37.13 11.94 12.79
CA THR A 64 37.35 10.63 13.44
C THR A 64 36.02 9.91 13.61
N ALA A 65 35.96 8.63 13.27
CA ALA A 65 34.79 7.80 13.48
C ALA A 65 35.22 6.37 13.82
N PHE A 66 34.50 5.72 14.74
CA PHE A 66 34.73 4.34 15.15
C PHE A 66 33.37 3.66 15.32
N VAL A 67 33.17 2.57 14.61
CA VAL A 67 32.03 1.68 14.83
C VAL A 67 32.47 0.51 15.71
N LEU A 68 31.90 0.42 16.89
CA LEU A 68 32.27 -0.56 17.91
C LEU A 68 31.08 -1.48 18.21
N PRO A 69 31.31 -2.81 18.25
CA PRO A 69 30.29 -3.72 18.75
C PRO A 69 30.17 -3.56 20.28
N VAL A 70 28.94 -3.51 20.77
CA VAL A 70 28.62 -3.44 22.18
C VAL A 70 27.71 -4.59 22.53
N VAL A 71 28.10 -5.37 23.53
CA VAL A 71 27.31 -6.47 24.08
C VAL A 71 26.57 -5.98 25.32
N ASP A 72 25.24 -6.14 25.31
CA ASP A 72 24.41 -5.91 26.48
C ASP A 72 24.02 -7.28 27.09
N PRO A 73 24.58 -7.67 28.23
CA PRO A 73 24.32 -8.96 28.85
C PRO A 73 22.84 -9.13 29.23
N ASP A 74 22.21 -8.06 29.69
CA ASP A 74 20.80 -8.06 30.14
C ASP A 74 19.83 -7.98 28.96
N GLY A 75 20.31 -7.43 27.84
CA GLY A 75 19.56 -7.34 26.58
C GLY A 75 18.49 -6.25 26.54
N GLU A 76 18.29 -5.46 27.58
CA GLU A 76 17.19 -4.50 27.67
C GLU A 76 17.63 -3.05 27.99
N ARG A 77 18.91 -2.89 28.37
CA ARG A 77 19.46 -1.58 28.80
C ARG A 77 19.18 -0.41 27.84
N PHE A 78 19.22 -0.69 26.55
CA PHE A 78 19.12 0.35 25.54
C PHE A 78 17.78 0.35 24.78
N VAL A 79 16.88 -0.60 25.05
CA VAL A 79 15.60 -0.74 24.32
C VAL A 79 14.74 0.51 24.44
N GLU A 80 14.66 1.10 25.62
CA GLU A 80 13.88 2.32 25.88
C GLU A 80 14.29 3.52 25.02
N TRP A 81 15.57 3.57 24.59
CA TRP A 81 16.08 4.63 23.71
C TRP A 81 15.52 4.57 22.28
N PHE A 82 14.90 3.45 21.94
CA PHE A 82 14.28 3.19 20.65
C PHE A 82 12.74 3.16 20.74
N ASP A 83 12.17 3.56 21.87
CA ASP A 83 10.72 3.70 21.99
C ASP A 83 10.21 4.77 21.03
N ARG A 84 9.22 4.38 20.20
CA ARG A 84 8.56 5.22 19.20
C ARG A 84 7.12 5.56 19.57
N SER A 85 6.70 5.27 20.79
CA SER A 85 5.32 5.48 21.24
C SER A 85 4.85 6.92 21.07
N ASP A 86 5.70 7.90 21.36
CA ASP A 86 5.38 9.32 21.18
C ASP A 86 5.23 9.70 19.70
N ASP A 87 6.05 9.13 18.81
CA ASP A 87 5.98 9.40 17.37
C ASP A 87 4.71 8.77 16.76
N TYR A 88 4.36 7.55 17.17
CA TYR A 88 3.08 6.94 16.84
C TYR A 88 1.90 7.73 17.42
N GLY A 89 2.02 8.26 18.64
CA GLY A 89 1.01 9.11 19.24
C GLY A 89 0.72 10.39 18.44
N LYS A 90 1.76 11.04 17.92
CA LYS A 90 1.62 12.21 17.02
C LYS A 90 0.94 11.83 15.70
N LEU A 91 1.33 10.69 15.12
CA LEU A 91 0.73 10.22 13.89
C LEU A 91 -0.75 9.87 14.09
N ARG A 92 -1.09 9.25 15.22
CA ARG A 92 -2.47 8.97 15.61
C ARG A 92 -3.32 10.25 15.67
N ALA A 93 -2.81 11.29 16.32
CA ALA A 93 -3.54 12.56 16.40
C ALA A 93 -3.83 13.15 15.01
N GLN A 94 -2.89 13.06 14.07
CA GLN A 94 -3.10 13.51 12.69
C GLN A 94 -4.13 12.67 11.93
N ILE A 95 -4.17 11.34 12.16
CA ILE A 95 -5.16 10.44 11.58
C ILE A 95 -6.57 10.79 12.10
N GLU A 96 -6.71 10.97 13.41
CA GLU A 96 -8.00 11.33 14.03
C GLU A 96 -8.48 12.72 13.59
N GLU A 97 -7.60 13.70 13.44
CA GLU A 97 -7.93 15.00 12.89
C GLU A 97 -8.43 14.88 11.45
N CYS A 98 -7.72 14.12 10.61
CA CYS A 98 -8.09 13.86 9.23
C CYS A 98 -9.46 13.17 9.13
N ARG A 99 -9.70 12.19 10.01
CA ARG A 99 -10.98 11.47 10.11
C ARG A 99 -12.14 12.38 10.53
N GLY A 100 -11.91 13.26 11.50
CA GLY A 100 -12.94 14.19 12.00
C GLY A 100 -13.35 15.25 10.98
N GLN A 101 -12.48 15.56 10.01
CA GLN A 101 -12.76 16.53 8.96
C GLN A 101 -13.33 15.90 7.68
N LEU A 102 -13.34 14.57 7.56
CA LEU A 102 -13.77 13.87 6.35
C LEU A 102 -15.25 14.09 6.05
N ASN A 103 -15.54 14.50 4.82
CA ASN A 103 -16.88 14.58 4.24
C ASN A 103 -16.81 14.35 2.73
N ALA A 104 -17.96 14.23 2.06
CA ALA A 104 -18.03 13.93 0.63
C ALA A 104 -17.36 15.00 -0.26
N GLU A 105 -17.37 16.27 0.17
CA GLU A 105 -16.79 17.37 -0.63
C GLU A 105 -15.25 17.37 -0.59
N ASN A 106 -14.66 16.94 0.54
CA ASN A 106 -13.20 16.95 0.71
C ASN A 106 -12.52 15.57 0.60
N ALA A 107 -13.29 14.51 0.34
CA ALA A 107 -12.78 13.14 0.30
C ALA A 107 -11.58 12.97 -0.67
N LEU A 108 -11.63 13.58 -1.86
CA LEU A 108 -10.53 13.55 -2.82
C LEU A 108 -9.26 14.27 -2.30
N ALA A 109 -9.42 15.38 -1.58
CA ALA A 109 -8.30 16.08 -0.94
C ALA A 109 -7.72 15.25 0.22
N THR A 110 -8.60 14.57 0.96
CA THR A 110 -8.26 13.70 2.08
C THR A 110 -7.44 12.49 1.63
N THR A 111 -7.68 11.93 0.45
CA THR A 111 -6.85 10.87 -0.14
C THR A 111 -5.38 11.27 -0.24
N LYS A 112 -5.09 12.51 -0.63
CA LYS A 112 -3.70 13.01 -0.69
C LYS A 112 -3.07 13.13 0.70
N GLN A 113 -3.87 13.44 1.70
CA GLN A 113 -3.43 13.52 3.09
C GLN A 113 -3.12 12.13 3.66
N ILE A 114 -3.97 11.15 3.39
CA ILE A 114 -3.76 9.75 3.77
C ILE A 114 -2.46 9.20 3.19
N ARG A 115 -2.18 9.45 1.91
CA ARG A 115 -0.90 9.04 1.29
C ARG A 115 0.32 9.61 2.02
N LYS A 116 0.23 10.85 2.54
CA LYS A 116 1.30 11.43 3.36
C LYS A 116 1.41 10.76 4.72
N LEU A 117 0.27 10.45 5.35
CA LEU A 117 0.22 9.77 6.64
C LEU A 117 0.76 8.33 6.50
N ARG A 118 0.40 7.60 5.45
CA ARG A 118 0.93 6.25 5.14
C ARG A 118 2.44 6.29 4.96
N LYS A 119 2.94 7.24 4.15
CA LYS A 119 4.39 7.42 3.98
C LYS A 119 5.11 7.75 5.30
N ALA A 120 4.51 8.57 6.16
CA ALA A 120 5.06 8.87 7.48
C ALA A 120 5.07 7.63 8.38
N TYR A 121 4.01 6.82 8.33
CA TYR A 121 3.95 5.53 9.02
C TYR A 121 5.04 4.57 8.54
N ASP A 122 5.22 4.40 7.23
CA ASP A 122 6.22 3.50 6.67
C ASP A 122 7.63 3.92 7.06
N GLN A 123 7.91 5.23 7.04
CA GLN A 123 9.18 5.79 7.51
C GLN A 123 9.42 5.52 8.99
N LEU A 124 8.41 5.72 9.84
CA LEU A 124 8.49 5.44 11.27
C LEU A 124 8.65 3.94 11.54
N ALA A 125 7.88 3.12 10.86
CA ALA A 125 7.92 1.66 10.96
C ALA A 125 9.27 1.06 10.54
N SER A 126 9.96 1.70 9.58
CA SER A 126 11.29 1.25 9.11
C SER A 126 12.41 1.45 10.12
N ILE A 127 12.23 2.37 11.08
CA ILE A 127 13.18 2.67 12.17
C ILE A 127 12.69 2.21 13.54
N ASP A 128 11.58 1.51 13.59
CA ASP A 128 11.04 0.89 14.80
C ASP A 128 11.61 -0.51 14.95
N TYR A 129 12.74 -0.59 15.63
CA TYR A 129 13.47 -1.85 15.85
C TYR A 129 12.82 -2.78 16.87
N PHE A 130 11.90 -2.26 17.70
CA PHE A 130 11.22 -3.00 18.75
C PHE A 130 9.71 -2.73 18.71
N PRO A 131 9.04 -3.15 17.62
CA PRO A 131 7.65 -2.81 17.38
C PRO A 131 6.75 -3.35 18.47
N GLY A 132 5.83 -2.50 18.92
CA GLY A 132 4.83 -2.81 19.95
C GLY A 132 3.40 -2.57 19.48
N LYS A 133 2.47 -2.57 20.44
CA LYS A 133 1.05 -2.26 20.19
C LYS A 133 0.79 -0.96 19.44
N PRO A 134 1.53 0.16 19.68
CA PRO A 134 1.29 1.41 18.98
C PRO A 134 1.39 1.28 17.45
N LYS A 135 2.37 0.52 16.93
CA LYS A 135 2.52 0.28 15.49
C LYS A 135 1.27 -0.35 14.88
N GLN A 136 0.75 -1.42 15.51
CA GLN A 136 -0.44 -2.12 15.05
C GLN A 136 -1.69 -1.22 15.09
N GLN A 137 -1.84 -0.41 16.16
CA GLN A 137 -2.96 0.52 16.32
C GLN A 137 -2.99 1.57 15.22
N ILE A 138 -1.83 2.11 14.83
CA ILE A 138 -1.74 3.10 13.76
C ILE A 138 -2.04 2.48 12.40
N ASP A 139 -1.54 1.28 12.14
CA ASP A 139 -1.84 0.58 10.89
C ASP A 139 -3.34 0.35 10.72
N SER A 140 -4.01 -0.15 11.77
CA SER A 140 -5.46 -0.32 11.78
C SER A 140 -6.21 1.01 11.59
N ALA A 141 -5.78 2.08 12.28
CA ALA A 141 -6.41 3.39 12.16
C ALA A 141 -6.25 3.99 10.74
N LEU A 142 -5.12 3.76 10.08
CA LEU A 142 -4.92 4.16 8.69
C LEU A 142 -5.82 3.38 7.74
N GLN A 143 -5.93 2.07 7.91
CA GLN A 143 -6.84 1.24 7.11
C GLN A 143 -8.30 1.66 7.27
N GLU A 144 -8.73 1.95 8.51
CA GLU A 144 -10.08 2.47 8.76
C GLU A 144 -10.33 3.82 8.08
N LEU A 145 -9.33 4.72 8.10
CA LEU A 145 -9.43 6.02 7.43
C LEU A 145 -9.45 5.88 5.91
N GLU A 146 -8.63 5.00 5.33
CA GLU A 146 -8.62 4.65 3.91
C GLU A 146 -9.99 4.14 3.46
N THR A 147 -10.56 3.22 4.22
CA THR A 147 -11.92 2.70 3.99
C THR A 147 -12.98 3.80 4.09
N ALA A 148 -12.87 4.69 5.08
CA ALA A 148 -13.83 5.79 5.25
C ALA A 148 -13.79 6.78 4.09
N VAL A 149 -12.59 7.07 3.55
CA VAL A 149 -12.43 7.95 2.37
C VAL A 149 -12.97 7.28 1.12
N SER A 150 -12.69 6.00 0.92
CA SER A 150 -13.25 5.24 -0.20
C SER A 150 -14.78 5.31 -0.20
N ARG A 151 -15.41 5.07 0.95
CA ARG A 151 -16.87 5.21 1.11
C ARG A 151 -17.39 6.63 0.83
N ALA A 152 -16.64 7.67 1.23
CA ALA A 152 -17.04 9.04 0.98
C ALA A 152 -16.94 9.43 -0.50
N LEU A 153 -16.00 8.83 -1.25
CA LEU A 153 -15.81 9.01 -2.69
C LEU A 153 -16.80 8.20 -3.51
N SER A 154 -17.16 7.05 -3.02
CA SER A 154 -18.08 6.10 -3.67
C SER A 154 -19.06 5.58 -2.61
N PRO A 155 -20.08 6.36 -2.25
CA PRO A 155 -21.03 5.98 -1.20
C PRO A 155 -21.77 4.67 -1.47
N ASP A 156 -21.72 4.20 -2.71
CA ASP A 156 -22.31 2.93 -3.14
C ASP A 156 -21.29 1.79 -3.25
N GLU A 157 -20.00 1.95 -2.87
CA GLU A 157 -19.06 0.83 -2.88
C GLU A 157 -19.44 -0.25 -1.85
N PRO A 158 -19.18 -1.54 -2.18
CA PRO A 158 -19.69 -2.64 -1.39
C PRO A 158 -19.07 -2.68 0.01
N HIS A 159 -19.89 -2.99 0.99
CA HIS A 159 -19.42 -3.34 2.32
C HIS A 159 -18.75 -4.71 2.27
N SER A 160 -17.60 -4.82 2.95
CA SER A 160 -16.92 -6.11 3.05
C SER A 160 -17.80 -7.13 3.79
N SER A 161 -18.01 -8.28 3.17
CA SER A 161 -18.68 -9.43 3.76
C SER A 161 -17.67 -10.38 4.41
N ASN A 162 -18.14 -11.19 5.36
CA ASN A 162 -17.32 -12.25 5.99
C ASN A 162 -17.69 -13.65 5.47
N HIS A 163 -18.30 -13.75 4.29
CA HIS A 163 -18.63 -15.05 3.71
C HIS A 163 -17.36 -15.78 3.25
N PRO A 164 -17.32 -17.12 3.40
CA PRO A 164 -16.20 -17.90 2.86
C PRO A 164 -16.21 -17.81 1.33
N ILE A 165 -15.04 -17.63 0.73
CA ILE A 165 -14.88 -17.71 -0.73
C ILE A 165 -14.93 -19.18 -1.13
N THR A 166 -15.88 -19.54 -2.01
CA THR A 166 -16.04 -20.88 -2.52
C THR A 166 -15.38 -20.99 -3.89
N ALA A 167 -14.68 -22.08 -4.14
CA ALA A 167 -14.11 -22.40 -5.45
C ALA A 167 -15.22 -22.67 -6.46
N LEU A 168 -15.14 -22.02 -7.64
CA LEU A 168 -16.14 -22.08 -8.70
C LEU A 168 -15.48 -22.56 -10.01
N ASN A 169 -16.26 -23.25 -10.83
CA ASN A 169 -15.80 -23.69 -12.14
C ASN A 169 -16.20 -22.66 -13.22
N PRO A 170 -15.24 -22.05 -13.97
CA PRO A 170 -15.57 -21.10 -15.04
C PRO A 170 -16.54 -21.66 -16.09
N GLY A 171 -16.56 -22.99 -16.33
CA GLY A 171 -17.47 -23.64 -17.27
C GLY A 171 -18.96 -23.42 -16.98
N ASP A 172 -19.32 -23.18 -15.72
CA ASP A 172 -20.70 -22.96 -15.27
C ASP A 172 -21.17 -21.49 -15.46
N TYR A 173 -20.24 -20.62 -15.86
CA TYR A 173 -20.44 -19.17 -15.93
C TYR A 173 -20.37 -18.60 -17.35
N GLN A 174 -20.50 -19.44 -18.38
CA GLN A 174 -20.32 -19.02 -19.77
C GLN A 174 -21.56 -18.35 -20.38
N GLY A 175 -21.31 -17.24 -21.13
CA GLY A 175 -22.35 -16.51 -21.86
C GLY A 175 -23.35 -15.81 -20.93
N ARG A 176 -22.97 -15.48 -19.71
CA ARG A 176 -23.86 -14.90 -18.68
C ARG A 176 -23.94 -13.38 -18.80
N ILE A 177 -25.00 -12.82 -18.23
CA ILE A 177 -25.12 -11.40 -17.98
C ILE A 177 -24.43 -11.10 -16.64
N TRP A 178 -23.45 -10.21 -16.67
CA TRP A 178 -22.73 -9.72 -15.50
C TRP A 178 -23.09 -8.26 -15.30
N ALA A 179 -23.53 -7.88 -14.11
CA ALA A 179 -24.08 -6.56 -13.86
C ALA A 179 -23.27 -5.81 -12.80
N THR A 180 -22.96 -4.56 -13.08
CA THR A 180 -22.35 -3.64 -12.11
C THR A 180 -22.80 -2.20 -12.38
N ARG A 181 -22.46 -1.28 -11.47
CA ARG A 181 -22.87 0.12 -11.58
C ARG A 181 -22.16 0.83 -12.74
N LYS A 182 -22.89 1.72 -13.40
CA LYS A 182 -22.36 2.62 -14.44
C LYS A 182 -21.27 3.54 -13.91
N ARG A 183 -20.55 4.18 -14.81
CA ARG A 183 -19.37 5.02 -14.54
C ARG A 183 -18.33 4.28 -13.71
N PRO A 184 -17.89 3.10 -14.18
CA PRO A 184 -17.01 2.23 -13.41
C PRO A 184 -15.67 2.92 -13.08
N TRP A 185 -15.14 2.58 -11.92
CA TRP A 185 -13.78 2.91 -11.51
C TRP A 185 -12.90 1.65 -11.53
N VAL A 186 -11.71 1.73 -10.95
CA VAL A 186 -10.65 0.74 -11.14
C VAL A 186 -11.09 -0.70 -10.85
N ASP A 187 -11.72 -0.99 -9.71
CA ASP A 187 -12.09 -2.37 -9.35
C ASP A 187 -13.16 -2.92 -10.30
N ARG A 188 -14.19 -2.14 -10.62
CA ARG A 188 -15.23 -2.54 -11.60
C ARG A 188 -14.69 -2.75 -13.00
N LEU A 189 -13.76 -1.90 -13.46
CA LEU A 189 -13.12 -2.05 -14.78
C LEU A 189 -12.23 -3.29 -14.80
N ALA A 190 -11.45 -3.51 -13.74
CA ALA A 190 -10.59 -4.67 -13.62
C ALA A 190 -11.39 -5.97 -13.49
N CYS A 191 -12.48 -5.98 -12.71
CA CYS A 191 -13.40 -7.10 -12.61
C CYS A 191 -14.02 -7.45 -13.97
N ALA A 192 -14.55 -6.46 -14.70
CA ALA A 192 -15.14 -6.69 -16.02
C ALA A 192 -14.10 -7.21 -17.04
N TRP A 193 -12.86 -6.71 -16.99
CA TRP A 193 -11.74 -7.24 -17.78
C TRP A 193 -11.40 -8.68 -17.37
N LEU A 194 -11.26 -8.97 -16.06
CA LEU A 194 -10.95 -10.30 -15.54
C LEU A 194 -12.00 -11.34 -15.98
N ILE A 195 -13.28 -10.96 -15.87
CA ILE A 195 -14.40 -11.78 -16.28
C ILE A 195 -14.28 -12.14 -17.76
N ARG A 196 -14.18 -11.15 -18.65
CA ARG A 196 -14.09 -11.40 -20.10
C ARG A 196 -12.81 -12.10 -20.52
N ARG A 197 -11.73 -11.90 -19.79
CA ARG A 197 -10.42 -12.44 -20.15
C ARG A 197 -10.22 -13.89 -19.74
N PHE A 198 -10.71 -14.26 -18.54
CA PHE A 198 -10.36 -15.53 -17.89
C PHE A 198 -11.55 -16.37 -17.44
N ILE A 199 -12.74 -15.79 -17.26
CA ILE A 199 -13.89 -16.49 -16.70
C ILE A 199 -14.93 -16.78 -17.78
N ASP A 200 -15.43 -15.74 -18.45
CA ASP A 200 -16.50 -15.80 -19.44
C ASP A 200 -16.18 -14.87 -20.62
N PRO A 201 -15.51 -15.38 -21.68
CA PRO A 201 -15.17 -14.58 -22.86
C PRO A 201 -16.37 -14.01 -23.61
N HIS A 202 -17.57 -14.55 -23.37
CA HIS A 202 -18.83 -14.12 -23.99
C HIS A 202 -19.70 -13.31 -23.02
N ALA A 203 -19.16 -12.88 -21.86
CA ALA A 203 -19.85 -12.09 -20.87
C ALA A 203 -20.47 -10.82 -21.45
N GLN A 204 -21.75 -10.61 -21.17
CA GLN A 204 -22.45 -9.35 -21.42
C GLN A 204 -22.40 -8.50 -20.15
N ILE A 205 -21.72 -7.35 -20.20
CA ILE A 205 -21.67 -6.45 -19.05
C ILE A 205 -22.84 -5.49 -19.12
N LEU A 206 -23.65 -5.48 -18.05
CA LEU A 206 -24.80 -4.59 -17.87
C LEU A 206 -24.41 -3.48 -16.88
N TRP A 207 -24.55 -2.23 -17.31
CA TRP A 207 -24.24 -1.04 -16.51
C TRP A 207 -25.50 -0.53 -15.82
N LEU A 208 -25.61 -0.72 -14.50
CA LEU A 208 -26.76 -0.38 -13.71
C LEU A 208 -26.75 1.11 -13.31
N ASN A 209 -27.94 1.74 -13.22
CA ASN A 209 -28.04 3.04 -12.57
C ASN A 209 -27.91 2.92 -11.05
N THR A 210 -28.58 1.92 -10.46
CA THR A 210 -28.53 1.58 -9.03
C THR A 210 -28.39 0.05 -8.87
N PRO A 211 -27.87 -0.44 -7.73
CA PRO A 211 -27.81 -1.88 -7.45
C PRO A 211 -29.14 -2.60 -7.56
N GLN A 212 -30.24 -1.90 -7.23
CA GLN A 212 -31.62 -2.44 -7.28
C GLN A 212 -32.09 -2.73 -8.69
N ASP A 213 -31.47 -2.15 -9.71
CA ASP A 213 -31.79 -2.42 -11.12
C ASP A 213 -31.20 -3.76 -11.62
N CYS A 214 -30.47 -4.50 -10.76
CA CYS A 214 -29.82 -5.75 -11.15
C CYS A 214 -30.88 -6.83 -11.45
N PRO A 215 -30.90 -7.39 -12.69
CA PRO A 215 -31.80 -8.49 -13.01
C PRO A 215 -31.53 -9.73 -12.14
N VAL A 216 -32.56 -10.48 -11.81
CA VAL A 216 -32.48 -11.67 -10.93
C VAL A 216 -31.60 -12.78 -11.54
N ASP A 217 -31.52 -12.85 -12.87
CA ASP A 217 -30.74 -13.82 -13.63
C ASP A 217 -29.31 -13.32 -13.97
N ALA A 218 -28.99 -12.07 -13.62
CA ALA A 218 -27.66 -11.51 -13.81
C ALA A 218 -26.75 -11.79 -12.60
N LEU A 219 -25.47 -11.93 -12.88
CA LEU A 219 -24.42 -12.05 -11.86
C LEU A 219 -23.93 -10.65 -11.48
N GLY A 220 -24.39 -10.16 -10.33
CA GLY A 220 -23.97 -8.86 -9.79
C GLY A 220 -22.52 -8.89 -9.33
N PHE A 221 -21.76 -7.81 -9.57
CA PHE A 221 -20.42 -7.66 -9.02
C PHE A 221 -20.12 -6.21 -8.60
N ASP A 222 -19.35 -6.06 -7.53
CA ASP A 222 -18.87 -4.81 -6.98
C ASP A 222 -20.00 -3.83 -6.54
N PHE A 223 -20.96 -4.34 -5.78
CA PHE A 223 -21.96 -3.60 -5.01
C PHE A 223 -22.51 -4.46 -3.87
N ASP A 224 -23.19 -3.84 -2.90
CA ASP A 224 -23.79 -4.54 -1.75
C ASP A 224 -24.80 -5.59 -2.23
N ASP A 225 -24.79 -6.75 -1.60
CA ASP A 225 -25.63 -7.91 -1.94
C ASP A 225 -25.42 -8.49 -3.35
N ALA A 226 -24.34 -8.09 -4.05
CA ALA A 226 -23.97 -8.69 -5.32
C ALA A 226 -23.49 -10.14 -5.14
N THR A 227 -23.56 -10.92 -6.22
CA THR A 227 -23.01 -12.30 -6.27
C THR A 227 -21.54 -12.33 -5.93
N PHE A 228 -20.79 -11.33 -6.40
CA PHE A 228 -19.36 -11.12 -6.11
C PHE A 228 -19.16 -9.72 -5.57
N SER A 229 -18.59 -9.62 -4.38
CA SER A 229 -18.37 -8.36 -3.67
C SER A 229 -17.09 -8.44 -2.85
N HIS A 230 -16.77 -7.41 -2.09
CA HIS A 230 -15.65 -7.41 -1.16
C HIS A 230 -15.82 -8.49 -0.08
N VAL A 231 -14.75 -9.24 0.21
CA VAL A 231 -14.75 -10.29 1.25
C VAL A 231 -13.53 -10.12 2.16
N GLY A 232 -13.75 -9.86 3.43
CA GLY A 232 -12.68 -9.57 4.37
C GLY A 232 -11.87 -8.36 3.92
N ASN A 233 -10.57 -8.52 3.72
CA ASN A 233 -9.70 -7.47 3.22
C ASN A 233 -9.53 -7.48 1.69
N ARG A 234 -10.26 -8.32 0.98
CA ARG A 234 -10.14 -8.45 -0.48
C ARG A 234 -11.15 -7.58 -1.18
N VAL A 235 -10.71 -6.85 -2.18
CA VAL A 235 -11.58 -6.16 -3.13
C VAL A 235 -12.26 -7.16 -4.07
N THR A 236 -13.27 -6.74 -4.82
CA THR A 236 -14.07 -7.64 -5.67
C THR A 236 -13.21 -8.36 -6.72
N PHE A 237 -12.22 -7.70 -7.28
CA PHE A 237 -11.24 -8.33 -8.19
C PHE A 237 -10.54 -9.53 -7.55
N GLU A 238 -10.01 -9.35 -6.34
CA GLU A 238 -9.31 -10.42 -5.60
C GLU A 238 -10.27 -11.55 -5.19
N THR A 239 -11.53 -11.20 -4.91
CA THR A 239 -12.59 -12.17 -4.61
C THR A 239 -12.90 -13.03 -5.83
N LEU A 240 -13.06 -12.42 -7.02
CA LEU A 240 -13.24 -13.14 -8.29
C LEU A 240 -12.02 -14.01 -8.60
N GLN A 241 -10.81 -13.48 -8.50
CA GLN A 241 -9.57 -14.22 -8.71
C GLN A 241 -9.52 -15.48 -7.84
N ALA A 242 -9.85 -15.35 -6.55
CA ALA A 242 -9.85 -16.46 -5.61
C ALA A 242 -10.99 -17.45 -5.85
N SER A 243 -12.21 -16.95 -6.17
CA SER A 243 -13.37 -17.80 -6.45
C SER A 243 -13.16 -18.71 -7.66
N PHE A 244 -12.51 -18.23 -8.70
CA PHE A 244 -12.24 -18.99 -9.91
C PHE A 244 -10.83 -19.59 -9.96
N GLU A 245 -10.09 -19.54 -8.83
CA GLU A 245 -8.74 -20.10 -8.67
C GLU A 245 -7.77 -19.68 -9.79
N LEU A 246 -7.86 -18.42 -10.23
CA LEU A 246 -7.03 -17.89 -11.31
C LEU A 246 -5.60 -17.66 -10.84
N GLN A 247 -4.66 -18.42 -11.42
CA GLN A 247 -3.23 -18.41 -11.05
C GLN A 247 -2.33 -18.00 -12.22
N GLU A 248 -2.82 -17.13 -13.08
CA GLU A 248 -2.04 -16.62 -14.21
C GLU A 248 -0.85 -15.78 -13.71
N PRO A 249 0.34 -15.95 -14.31
CA PRO A 249 1.50 -15.12 -13.98
C PRO A 249 1.18 -13.62 -14.14
N GLY A 250 1.69 -12.81 -13.23
CA GLY A 250 1.45 -11.36 -13.21
C GLY A 250 0.09 -10.91 -12.67
N LEU A 251 -0.90 -11.81 -12.54
CA LEU A 251 -2.24 -11.44 -12.09
C LEU A 251 -2.26 -10.94 -10.65
N ASN A 252 -1.42 -11.50 -9.77
CA ASN A 252 -1.29 -11.06 -8.40
C ASN A 252 -0.76 -9.62 -8.29
N ARG A 253 0.08 -9.17 -9.24
CA ARG A 253 0.56 -7.78 -9.29
C ARG A 253 -0.56 -6.83 -9.72
N ILE A 254 -1.41 -7.26 -10.66
CA ILE A 254 -2.62 -6.50 -11.02
C ILE A 254 -3.56 -6.44 -9.83
N ALA A 255 -3.78 -7.53 -9.11
CA ALA A 255 -4.59 -7.55 -7.89
C ALA A 255 -4.09 -6.55 -6.84
N ALA A 256 -2.78 -6.52 -6.56
CA ALA A 256 -2.18 -5.55 -5.64
C ALA A 256 -2.36 -4.09 -6.11
N LEU A 257 -2.26 -3.85 -7.43
CA LEU A 257 -2.50 -2.54 -8.02
C LEU A 257 -3.96 -2.10 -7.87
N VAL A 258 -4.91 -2.97 -8.22
CA VAL A 258 -6.35 -2.72 -8.11
C VAL A 258 -6.72 -2.48 -6.65
N HIS A 259 -6.28 -3.34 -5.75
CA HIS A 259 -6.48 -3.20 -4.31
C HIS A 259 -6.02 -1.83 -3.80
N TYR A 260 -4.78 -1.45 -4.15
CA TYR A 260 -4.26 -0.15 -3.72
C TYR A 260 -5.05 1.05 -4.27
N LEU A 261 -5.46 0.98 -5.53
CA LEU A 261 -6.20 2.08 -6.17
C LEU A 261 -7.66 2.17 -5.68
N ASP A 262 -8.22 1.08 -5.16
CA ASP A 262 -9.58 1.01 -4.65
C ASP A 262 -9.65 1.34 -3.16
N VAL A 263 -8.93 0.61 -2.31
CA VAL A 263 -9.04 0.71 -0.85
C VAL A 263 -7.77 1.22 -0.15
N GLY A 264 -6.66 1.42 -0.88
CA GLY A 264 -5.39 1.88 -0.32
C GLY A 264 -4.45 0.73 0.06
N GLY A 265 -3.53 0.99 1.01
CA GLY A 265 -2.54 0.00 1.45
C GLY A 265 -1.13 0.23 0.88
N ILE A 266 -0.41 -0.84 0.55
CA ILE A 266 0.97 -0.77 0.03
C ILE A 266 0.95 -0.32 -1.42
N GLN A 267 1.59 0.81 -1.71
CA GLN A 267 1.59 1.41 -3.04
C GLN A 267 2.53 0.68 -4.02
N PRO A 268 2.00 0.02 -5.08
CA PRO A 268 2.81 -0.45 -6.19
C PRO A 268 3.45 0.71 -6.97
N VAL A 269 4.61 0.46 -7.57
CA VAL A 269 5.35 1.52 -8.30
C VAL A 269 4.57 2.08 -9.49
N GLU A 270 3.73 1.29 -10.12
CA GLU A 270 2.90 1.62 -11.28
C GLU A 270 1.68 2.48 -10.92
N ALA A 271 1.24 2.45 -9.67
CA ALA A 271 -0.07 2.94 -9.23
C ALA A 271 -0.36 4.40 -9.63
N ALA A 272 0.58 5.32 -9.39
CA ALA A 272 0.36 6.73 -9.68
C ALA A 272 0.21 7.03 -11.18
N GLY A 273 0.88 6.25 -12.04
CA GLY A 273 0.78 6.35 -13.49
C GLY A 273 -0.56 5.83 -13.99
N ILE A 274 -0.93 4.64 -13.55
CA ILE A 274 -2.16 3.96 -13.96
C ILE A 274 -3.39 4.72 -13.46
N GLU A 275 -3.39 5.21 -12.22
CA GLU A 275 -4.47 6.05 -11.68
C GLU A 275 -4.77 7.25 -12.59
N ARG A 276 -3.71 7.97 -13.03
CA ARG A 276 -3.87 9.14 -13.90
C ARG A 276 -4.42 8.78 -15.27
N VAL A 277 -3.96 7.66 -15.83
CA VAL A 277 -4.43 7.20 -17.14
C VAL A 277 -5.91 6.79 -17.05
N LEU A 278 -6.30 5.98 -16.07
CA LEU A 278 -7.69 5.55 -15.88
C LEU A 278 -8.61 6.74 -15.58
N ALA A 279 -8.17 7.71 -14.77
CA ALA A 279 -8.93 8.93 -14.50
C ALA A 279 -9.15 9.76 -15.77
N GLY A 280 -8.10 9.95 -16.60
CA GLY A 280 -8.20 10.65 -17.88
C GLY A 280 -9.13 9.95 -18.87
N LEU A 281 -9.07 8.62 -18.96
CA LEU A 281 -10.01 7.83 -19.78
C LEU A 281 -11.45 8.01 -19.30
N ARG A 282 -11.69 7.92 -18.01
CA ARG A 282 -13.02 8.08 -17.42
C ARG A 282 -13.60 9.48 -17.65
N GLU A 283 -12.77 10.53 -17.66
CA GLU A 283 -13.20 11.89 -17.99
C GLU A 283 -13.58 12.05 -19.47
N THR A 284 -12.77 11.47 -20.36
CA THR A 284 -12.91 11.68 -21.81
C THR A 284 -13.90 10.71 -22.47
N ILE A 285 -14.08 9.51 -21.91
CA ILE A 285 -14.96 8.48 -22.45
C ILE A 285 -16.24 8.40 -21.60
N THR A 286 -17.36 8.82 -22.19
CA THR A 286 -18.66 8.86 -21.49
C THR A 286 -19.43 7.52 -21.56
N HIS A 287 -19.14 6.69 -22.55
CA HIS A 287 -19.79 5.40 -22.77
C HIS A 287 -19.00 4.28 -22.05
N ASP A 288 -19.66 3.59 -21.12
CA ASP A 288 -18.97 2.65 -20.22
C ASP A 288 -18.38 1.43 -20.95
N ASP A 289 -19.01 0.93 -22.04
CA ASP A 289 -18.41 -0.14 -22.84
C ASP A 289 -17.12 0.31 -23.55
N HIS A 290 -17.08 1.53 -24.06
CA HIS A 290 -15.87 2.07 -24.66
C HIS A 290 -14.79 2.32 -23.59
N LEU A 291 -15.18 2.75 -22.41
CA LEU A 291 -14.27 2.90 -21.26
C LEU A 291 -13.69 1.54 -20.87
N LEU A 292 -14.51 0.48 -20.81
CA LEU A 292 -14.06 -0.88 -20.53
C LEU A 292 -13.06 -1.36 -21.59
N VAL A 293 -13.32 -1.14 -22.88
CA VAL A 293 -12.38 -1.52 -23.94
C VAL A 293 -11.03 -0.85 -23.79
N ALA A 294 -11.03 0.46 -23.51
CA ALA A 294 -9.79 1.23 -23.30
C ALA A 294 -9.03 0.77 -22.05
N ALA A 295 -9.73 0.55 -20.93
CA ALA A 295 -9.14 0.06 -19.69
C ALA A 295 -8.60 -1.37 -19.83
N SER A 296 -9.32 -2.24 -20.58
CA SER A 296 -8.88 -3.61 -20.84
C SER A 296 -7.52 -3.66 -21.55
N ALA A 297 -7.28 -2.77 -22.51
CA ALA A 297 -5.98 -2.68 -23.18
C ALA A 297 -4.85 -2.30 -22.23
N ILE A 298 -5.13 -1.49 -21.19
CA ILE A 298 -4.15 -1.14 -20.13
C ILE A 298 -3.85 -2.37 -19.28
N PHE A 299 -4.87 -3.09 -18.82
CA PHE A 299 -4.68 -4.29 -17.99
C PHE A 299 -3.97 -5.42 -18.78
N ASP A 300 -4.28 -5.60 -20.07
CA ASP A 300 -3.56 -6.54 -20.93
C ASP A 300 -2.08 -6.15 -21.08
N GLY A 301 -1.79 -4.86 -21.24
CA GLY A 301 -0.42 -4.35 -21.32
C GLY A 301 0.36 -4.55 -20.02
N LEU A 302 -0.28 -4.30 -18.87
CA LEU A 302 0.30 -4.54 -17.55
C LEU A 302 0.58 -6.04 -17.35
N LEU A 303 -0.39 -6.90 -17.66
CA LEU A 303 -0.24 -8.35 -17.55
C LEU A 303 0.93 -8.84 -18.37
N ALA A 304 1.02 -8.44 -19.63
CA ALA A 304 2.13 -8.82 -20.51
C ALA A 304 3.51 -8.36 -19.98
N GLY A 305 3.57 -7.15 -19.41
CA GLY A 305 4.77 -6.62 -18.77
C GLY A 305 5.18 -7.45 -17.56
N PHE A 306 4.25 -7.75 -16.68
CA PHE A 306 4.50 -8.50 -15.45
C PHE A 306 4.90 -9.96 -15.71
N VAL A 307 4.24 -10.62 -16.67
CA VAL A 307 4.63 -11.98 -17.08
C VAL A 307 6.07 -12.04 -17.58
N LYS A 308 6.48 -11.02 -18.36
CA LYS A 308 7.86 -10.96 -18.88
C LYS A 308 8.91 -10.75 -17.79
N GLU A 309 8.57 -10.04 -16.73
CA GLU A 309 9.48 -9.83 -15.58
C GLU A 309 9.57 -11.07 -14.67
N GLU A 310 8.51 -11.85 -14.55
CA GLU A 310 8.48 -13.11 -13.78
C GLU A 310 9.20 -14.27 -14.48
N GLN A 311 9.39 -14.18 -15.80
CA GLN A 311 10.18 -15.11 -16.62
C GLN A 311 11.48 -14.42 -17.05
N PRO A 312 12.51 -14.32 -16.18
CA PRO A 312 13.80 -13.80 -16.61
C PRO A 312 14.35 -14.73 -17.69
N ASN A 313 14.79 -14.13 -18.80
CA ASN A 313 15.33 -14.80 -19.99
C ASN A 313 16.18 -16.03 -19.63
N GLU A 314 15.80 -17.21 -20.11
CA GLU A 314 16.67 -18.35 -20.26
C GLU A 314 17.81 -18.04 -21.24
#